data_6f6b45997467b44e5b1114a33d1c7b7f
#
_entry.id   6f6b45997467b44e5b1114a33d1c7b7f
#
_cell.length_a   1.000
_cell.length_b   1.000
_cell.length_c   1.000
_cell.angle_alpha   90.00
_cell.angle_beta   90.00
_cell.angle_gamma   90.00
#
_symmetry.space_group_name_H-M   'P 1'
#
loop_
_entity.id
_entity.type
_entity.pdbx_description
1 polymer ?
#
loop_
_entity_poly.entity_id
_entity_poly.type
_entity_poly.pdbx_seq_one_letter_code
_entity_poly.pdbx_strand_id
1 'polypeptide(L)'
;MSRALLSLALLCLAVAGRLLPAAEAQAPQLLVFAAASLTDALQELGSAYEKTTPVKVKLSFDASSNLARQIEAGAKADVFFSADTQWMDYLQTRNLIQASTRQNVVANSLVLIAAADSRLKLKIAPHFPLVAALGKDGRLATADPDSVPAGRYARSALSTLGVWDEVSPRLARAENVRVALLYVARGEAPLGIVYATDALVDKTVRVVDTFPANTHPPIVYPVALTKSAQSAASAFVAYLTGPRGHEVFAKYGFTEPSP
;
A
#
# COMPACT_ATOMS: atom_id res chain seq x y z
N MET A 1 -0.14 -28.02 -94.73
CA MET A 1 0.58 -26.70 -94.75
C MET A 1 -0.24 -25.80 -93.84
N SER A 2 0.24 -25.52 -92.59
CA SER A 2 -0.20 -24.36 -91.82
C SER A 2 0.69 -24.25 -90.55
N ARG A 3 1.33 -23.11 -90.41
CA ARG A 3 2.29 -22.75 -89.40
C ARG A 3 1.52 -22.39 -88.09
N ALA A 4 1.84 -23.09 -87.05
CA ALA A 4 1.35 -22.72 -85.70
C ALA A 4 2.34 -21.69 -85.11
N LEU A 5 1.86 -20.51 -84.76
CA LEU A 5 2.59 -19.46 -84.03
C LEU A 5 2.50 -19.74 -82.54
N LEU A 6 3.60 -19.97 -81.89
CA LEU A 6 3.76 -20.09 -80.44
C LEU A 6 3.74 -18.69 -79.85
N SER A 7 2.71 -18.35 -79.09
CA SER A 7 2.69 -17.13 -78.26
C SER A 7 3.09 -17.50 -76.82
N LEU A 8 4.30 -17.06 -76.42
CA LEU A 8 4.85 -17.21 -75.08
C LEU A 8 4.31 -16.07 -74.19
N ALA A 9 3.33 -16.38 -73.34
CA ALA A 9 2.79 -15.45 -72.34
C ALA A 9 3.70 -15.48 -71.09
N LEU A 10 4.50 -14.43 -70.90
CA LEU A 10 5.27 -14.23 -69.69
C LEU A 10 4.37 -13.81 -68.54
N LEU A 11 4.13 -14.71 -67.60
CA LEU A 11 3.34 -14.42 -66.37
C LEU A 11 4.28 -13.82 -65.33
N CYS A 12 4.32 -12.49 -65.22
CA CYS A 12 5.02 -11.78 -64.14
C CYS A 12 4.23 -11.98 -62.84
N LEU A 13 4.70 -12.91 -61.97
CA LEU A 13 4.18 -13.08 -60.59
C LEU A 13 4.74 -11.93 -59.72
N ALA A 14 3.95 -10.86 -59.58
CA ALA A 14 4.25 -9.79 -58.60
C ALA A 14 4.01 -10.35 -57.18
N VAL A 15 5.06 -10.76 -56.49
CA VAL A 15 5.05 -11.06 -55.04
C VAL A 15 4.88 -9.76 -54.30
N ALA A 16 3.65 -9.34 -54.05
CA ALA A 16 3.35 -8.26 -53.12
C ALA A 16 3.69 -8.74 -51.72
N GLY A 17 4.90 -8.47 -51.26
CA GLY A 17 5.28 -8.64 -49.86
C GLY A 17 4.36 -7.77 -48.97
N ARG A 18 3.35 -8.40 -48.40
CA ARG A 18 2.58 -7.76 -47.32
C ARG A 18 3.56 -7.57 -46.15
N LEU A 19 4.05 -6.35 -45.95
CA LEU A 19 4.59 -5.90 -44.68
C LEU A 19 3.45 -6.03 -43.65
N LEU A 20 3.46 -7.11 -42.88
CA LEU A 20 2.64 -7.21 -41.69
C LEU A 20 3.03 -6.04 -40.78
N PRO A 21 2.09 -5.21 -40.33
CA PRO A 21 2.41 -4.19 -39.34
C PRO A 21 3.05 -4.90 -38.15
N ALA A 22 4.24 -4.46 -37.75
CA ALA A 22 4.85 -4.91 -36.50
C ALA A 22 3.82 -4.66 -35.42
N ALA A 23 3.40 -5.72 -34.74
CA ALA A 23 2.53 -5.57 -33.57
C ALA A 23 3.24 -4.59 -32.63
N GLU A 24 2.68 -3.41 -32.41
CA GLU A 24 3.16 -2.49 -31.39
C GLU A 24 3.20 -3.28 -30.09
N ALA A 25 4.41 -3.51 -29.58
CA ALA A 25 4.59 -4.19 -28.30
C ALA A 25 3.88 -3.37 -27.24
N GLN A 26 2.82 -3.91 -26.69
CA GLN A 26 2.01 -3.23 -25.67
C GLN A 26 2.94 -2.86 -24.51
N ALA A 27 2.91 -1.59 -24.10
CA ALA A 27 3.74 -1.10 -23.01
C ALA A 27 3.56 -2.00 -21.75
N PRO A 28 4.65 -2.36 -21.08
CA PRO A 28 4.56 -3.19 -19.87
C PRO A 28 3.62 -2.54 -18.83
N GLN A 29 2.72 -3.33 -18.26
CA GLN A 29 1.85 -2.88 -17.18
C GLN A 29 2.20 -3.63 -15.90
N LEU A 30 2.65 -2.89 -14.89
CA LEU A 30 2.94 -3.42 -13.56
C LEU A 30 1.70 -3.39 -12.68
N LEU A 31 1.50 -4.44 -11.89
CA LEU A 31 0.51 -4.48 -10.82
C LEU A 31 1.23 -4.40 -9.46
N VAL A 32 0.97 -3.33 -8.73
CA VAL A 32 1.56 -3.07 -7.42
C VAL A 32 0.49 -3.25 -6.34
N PHE A 33 0.70 -4.18 -5.43
CA PHE A 33 -0.09 -4.36 -4.23
C PHE A 33 0.57 -3.61 -3.07
N ALA A 34 -0.09 -2.61 -2.53
CA ALA A 34 0.48 -1.74 -1.50
C ALA A 34 -0.50 -1.48 -0.35
N ALA A 35 0.04 -1.36 0.86
CA ALA A 35 -0.73 -1.00 2.03
C ALA A 35 -1.52 0.30 1.81
N ALA A 36 -2.76 0.35 2.30
CA ALA A 36 -3.69 1.47 2.10
C ALA A 36 -3.13 2.84 2.52
N SER A 37 -2.27 2.88 3.55
CA SER A 37 -1.58 4.10 4.00
C SER A 37 -0.58 4.69 2.99
N LEU A 38 -0.16 3.92 1.98
CA LEU A 38 0.76 4.34 0.94
C LEU A 38 0.05 5.01 -0.26
N THR A 39 -1.28 5.08 -0.26
CA THR A 39 -2.09 5.47 -1.42
C THR A 39 -1.61 6.78 -2.06
N ASP A 40 -1.54 7.86 -1.30
CA ASP A 40 -1.26 9.19 -1.84
C ASP A 40 0.16 9.29 -2.39
N ALA A 41 1.14 8.77 -1.64
CA ALA A 41 2.55 8.79 -2.06
C ALA A 41 2.77 7.93 -3.32
N LEU A 42 2.20 6.71 -3.38
CA LEU A 42 2.39 5.85 -4.54
C LEU A 42 1.60 6.30 -5.76
N GLN A 43 0.46 6.96 -5.61
CA GLN A 43 -0.24 7.59 -6.73
C GLN A 43 0.60 8.70 -7.36
N GLU A 44 1.24 9.56 -6.55
CA GLU A 44 2.16 10.59 -7.06
C GLU A 44 3.37 9.94 -7.75
N LEU A 45 4.01 8.97 -7.10
CA LEU A 45 5.19 8.29 -7.64
C LEU A 45 4.88 7.49 -8.91
N GLY A 46 3.77 6.74 -8.94
CA GLY A 46 3.34 6.00 -10.12
C GLY A 46 3.05 6.92 -11.30
N SER A 47 2.31 8.01 -11.06
CA SER A 47 2.02 9.02 -12.09
C SER A 47 3.30 9.70 -12.61
N ALA A 48 4.28 9.98 -11.74
CA ALA A 48 5.54 10.57 -12.15
C ALA A 48 6.40 9.57 -12.96
N TYR A 49 6.41 8.29 -12.56
CA TYR A 49 7.13 7.23 -13.27
C TYR A 49 6.58 7.01 -14.69
N GLU A 50 5.26 6.98 -14.85
CA GLU A 50 4.60 6.83 -16.16
C GLU A 50 4.88 7.98 -17.12
N LYS A 51 5.19 9.19 -16.62
CA LYS A 51 5.58 10.34 -17.47
C LYS A 51 6.98 10.22 -18.05
N THR A 52 7.84 9.46 -17.41
CA THR A 52 9.26 9.33 -17.76
C THR A 52 9.63 7.99 -18.36
N THR A 53 8.70 7.03 -18.35
CA THR A 53 8.89 5.68 -18.88
C THR A 53 7.68 5.21 -19.68
N PRO A 54 7.81 4.24 -20.58
CA PRO A 54 6.66 3.65 -21.26
C PRO A 54 5.84 2.69 -20.39
N VAL A 55 6.30 2.41 -19.16
CA VAL A 55 5.70 1.43 -18.26
C VAL A 55 4.45 2.02 -17.61
N LYS A 56 3.34 1.27 -17.60
CA LYS A 56 2.11 1.60 -16.87
C LYS A 56 2.14 0.98 -15.47
N VAL A 57 1.63 1.72 -14.47
CA VAL A 57 1.61 1.28 -13.07
C VAL A 57 0.18 1.23 -12.57
N LYS A 58 -0.35 0.02 -12.43
CA LYS A 58 -1.65 -0.21 -11.79
C LYS A 58 -1.43 -0.42 -10.29
N LEU A 59 -2.01 0.46 -9.49
CA LEU A 59 -1.91 0.41 -8.03
C LEU A 59 -3.19 -0.22 -7.45
N SER A 60 -3.03 -1.14 -6.51
CA SER A 60 -4.13 -1.74 -5.74
C SER A 60 -3.80 -1.59 -4.26
N PHE A 61 -4.70 -0.92 -3.53
CA PHE A 61 -4.51 -0.57 -2.14
C PHE A 61 -5.49 -1.29 -1.24
N ASP A 62 -4.99 -1.95 -0.19
CA ASP A 62 -5.79 -2.59 0.85
C ASP A 62 -4.92 -2.85 2.09
N ALA A 63 -5.45 -3.52 3.09
CA ALA A 63 -4.64 -4.06 4.18
C ALA A 63 -3.57 -5.02 3.64
N SER A 64 -2.34 -4.92 4.18
CA SER A 64 -1.25 -5.83 3.79
C SER A 64 -1.63 -7.30 3.96
N SER A 65 -2.46 -7.62 4.96
CA SER A 65 -3.02 -8.96 5.19
C SER A 65 -3.85 -9.48 4.01
N ASN A 66 -4.75 -8.64 3.48
CA ASN A 66 -5.62 -9.03 2.38
C ASN A 66 -4.82 -9.21 1.09
N LEU A 67 -3.91 -8.26 0.80
CA LEU A 67 -3.04 -8.32 -0.37
C LEU A 67 -2.10 -9.53 -0.35
N ALA A 68 -1.52 -9.83 0.82
CA ALA A 68 -0.67 -11.01 0.98
C ALA A 68 -1.45 -12.31 0.73
N ARG A 69 -2.67 -12.43 1.24
CA ARG A 69 -3.55 -13.59 0.98
C ARG A 69 -3.97 -13.68 -0.48
N GLN A 70 -4.20 -12.55 -1.16
CA GLN A 70 -4.48 -12.54 -2.61
C GLN A 70 -3.26 -13.05 -3.41
N ILE A 71 -2.03 -12.66 -3.05
CA ILE A 71 -0.81 -13.19 -3.67
C ILE A 71 -0.69 -14.70 -3.44
N GLU A 72 -0.94 -15.17 -2.21
CA GLU A 72 -0.95 -16.60 -1.89
C GLU A 72 -2.02 -17.36 -2.70
N ALA A 73 -3.19 -16.76 -2.92
CA ALA A 73 -4.26 -17.30 -3.76
C ALA A 73 -3.99 -17.21 -5.27
N GLY A 74 -2.81 -16.72 -5.68
CA GLY A 74 -2.38 -16.71 -7.09
C GLY A 74 -2.55 -15.38 -7.82
N ALA A 75 -2.86 -14.28 -7.13
CA ALA A 75 -2.86 -12.95 -7.74
C ALA A 75 -1.46 -12.60 -8.26
N LYS A 76 -1.38 -12.20 -9.53
CA LYS A 76 -0.10 -11.91 -10.21
C LYS A 76 0.31 -10.45 -10.03
N ALA A 77 0.49 -10.01 -8.79
CA ALA A 77 1.12 -8.74 -8.52
C ALA A 77 2.63 -8.81 -8.83
N ASP A 78 3.20 -7.70 -9.29
CA ASP A 78 4.64 -7.57 -9.55
C ASP A 78 5.38 -7.12 -8.28
N VAL A 79 4.79 -6.21 -7.52
CA VAL A 79 5.38 -5.61 -6.31
C VAL A 79 4.41 -5.78 -5.15
N PHE A 80 4.95 -6.14 -3.99
CA PHE A 80 4.24 -6.10 -2.71
C PHE A 80 4.92 -5.10 -1.77
N PHE A 81 4.16 -4.12 -1.28
CA PHE A 81 4.64 -3.09 -0.36
C PHE A 81 3.78 -3.10 0.90
N SER A 82 4.29 -3.70 1.96
CA SER A 82 3.58 -3.96 3.21
C SER A 82 3.74 -2.83 4.22
N ALA A 83 2.78 -2.68 5.13
CA ALA A 83 2.87 -1.78 6.29
C ALA A 83 3.43 -2.48 7.55
N ASP A 84 3.88 -3.70 7.45
CA ASP A 84 4.62 -4.42 8.48
C ASP A 84 5.56 -5.47 7.87
N THR A 85 6.50 -5.93 8.68
CA THR A 85 7.42 -7.00 8.31
C THR A 85 6.75 -8.37 8.34
N GLN A 86 5.71 -8.57 9.14
CA GLN A 86 5.10 -9.89 9.36
C GLN A 86 4.38 -10.40 8.11
N TRP A 87 3.67 -9.56 7.37
CA TRP A 87 3.05 -9.96 6.10
C TRP A 87 4.07 -10.13 4.98
N MET A 88 5.19 -9.42 5.05
CA MET A 88 6.33 -9.68 4.17
C MET A 88 6.98 -11.04 4.49
N ASP A 89 7.20 -11.35 5.79
CA ASP A 89 7.70 -12.66 6.26
C ASP A 89 6.74 -13.79 5.86
N TYR A 90 5.44 -13.55 5.97
CA TYR A 90 4.40 -14.49 5.54
C TYR A 90 4.57 -14.93 4.08
N LEU A 91 4.78 -13.97 3.17
CA LEU A 91 5.02 -14.28 1.75
C LEU A 91 6.41 -14.87 1.52
N GLN A 92 7.42 -14.41 2.24
CA GLN A 92 8.80 -14.91 2.11
C GLN A 92 8.90 -16.38 2.50
N THR A 93 8.32 -16.78 3.63
CA THR A 93 8.35 -18.19 4.10
C THR A 93 7.60 -19.14 3.17
N ARG A 94 6.68 -18.60 2.35
CA ARG A 94 5.95 -19.34 1.31
C ARG A 94 6.61 -19.28 -0.06
N ASN A 95 7.80 -18.67 -0.16
CA ASN A 95 8.52 -18.47 -1.42
C ASN A 95 7.70 -17.71 -2.48
N LEU A 96 6.84 -16.75 -2.06
CA LEU A 96 5.98 -15.95 -2.94
C LEU A 96 6.59 -14.59 -3.32
N ILE A 97 7.71 -14.22 -2.69
CA ILE A 97 8.51 -13.05 -3.05
C ILE A 97 9.94 -13.44 -3.40
N GLN A 98 10.64 -12.54 -4.07
CA GLN A 98 12.07 -12.64 -4.33
C GLN A 98 12.81 -12.04 -3.13
N ALA A 99 13.24 -12.88 -2.18
CA ALA A 99 13.82 -12.45 -0.91
C ALA A 99 15.02 -11.49 -1.05
N SER A 100 15.81 -11.63 -2.11
CA SER A 100 16.95 -10.75 -2.42
C SER A 100 16.55 -9.32 -2.78
N THR A 101 15.28 -9.07 -3.09
CA THR A 101 14.77 -7.74 -3.44
C THR A 101 14.06 -7.06 -2.28
N ARG A 102 13.91 -7.76 -1.16
CA ARG A 102 13.26 -7.23 0.04
C ARG A 102 14.12 -6.15 0.68
N GLN A 103 13.52 -4.99 0.92
CA GLN A 103 14.18 -3.88 1.62
C GLN A 103 13.15 -3.06 2.39
N ASN A 104 13.55 -2.52 3.55
CA ASN A 104 12.76 -1.57 4.32
C ASN A 104 12.90 -0.19 3.68
N VAL A 105 11.80 0.48 3.39
CA VAL A 105 11.83 1.74 2.61
C VAL A 105 11.52 2.94 3.49
N VAL A 106 10.45 2.85 4.29
CA VAL A 106 9.98 3.96 5.12
C VAL A 106 9.47 3.44 6.47
N ALA A 107 9.35 4.35 7.42
CA ALA A 107 8.75 4.14 8.72
C ALA A 107 7.59 5.10 8.97
N ASN A 108 6.83 4.86 10.05
CA ASN A 108 5.66 5.65 10.41
C ASN A 108 5.50 5.73 11.94
N SER A 109 4.54 6.54 12.39
CA SER A 109 4.13 6.63 13.79
C SER A 109 2.65 6.31 13.93
N LEU A 110 2.26 5.81 15.10
CA LEU A 110 0.88 5.54 15.44
C LEU A 110 0.29 6.74 16.17
N VAL A 111 -0.91 7.20 15.78
CA VAL A 111 -1.56 8.37 16.38
C VAL A 111 -3.00 8.07 16.76
N LEU A 112 -3.46 8.73 17.83
CA LEU A 112 -4.86 8.84 18.20
C LEU A 112 -5.44 10.06 17.50
N ILE A 113 -6.55 9.89 16.79
CA ILE A 113 -7.24 10.96 16.05
C ILE A 113 -8.66 11.18 16.56
N ALA A 114 -9.15 12.38 16.34
CA ALA A 114 -10.55 12.78 16.48
C ALA A 114 -10.97 13.64 15.28
N ALA A 115 -12.27 13.94 15.15
CA ALA A 115 -12.74 14.90 14.16
C ALA A 115 -12.04 16.27 14.34
N ALA A 116 -11.84 17.00 13.26
CA ALA A 116 -11.06 18.25 13.26
C ALA A 116 -11.62 19.33 14.22
N ASP A 117 -12.94 19.38 14.38
CA ASP A 117 -13.65 20.31 15.27
C ASP A 117 -13.72 19.83 16.72
N SER A 118 -13.32 18.59 17.01
CA SER A 118 -13.30 18.02 18.36
C SER A 118 -12.38 18.83 19.28
N ARG A 119 -12.85 19.17 20.47
CA ARG A 119 -12.08 19.85 21.51
C ARG A 119 -11.46 18.90 22.52
N LEU A 120 -11.59 17.60 22.29
CA LEU A 120 -11.05 16.57 23.20
C LEU A 120 -9.55 16.76 23.38
N LYS A 121 -9.12 16.80 24.63
CA LYS A 121 -7.70 16.75 25.04
C LYS A 121 -7.49 15.46 25.80
N LEU A 122 -6.65 14.59 25.30
CA LEU A 122 -6.31 13.32 25.92
C LEU A 122 -4.81 13.09 25.75
N LYS A 123 -4.12 12.80 26.84
CA LYS A 123 -2.71 12.48 26.83
C LYS A 123 -2.52 10.98 26.92
N ILE A 124 -1.81 10.40 25.98
CA ILE A 124 -1.48 8.97 25.99
C ILE A 124 -0.43 8.71 27.06
N ALA A 125 -0.79 7.87 28.03
CA ALA A 125 0.06 7.45 29.14
C ALA A 125 -0.44 6.07 29.64
N PRO A 126 0.30 5.36 30.47
CA PRO A 126 -0.21 4.15 31.11
C PRO A 126 -1.56 4.41 31.79
N HIS A 127 -2.53 3.53 31.54
CA HIS A 127 -3.89 3.58 32.07
C HIS A 127 -4.67 4.88 31.76
N PHE A 128 -4.35 5.58 30.64
CA PHE A 128 -5.09 6.80 30.26
C PHE A 128 -6.59 6.51 30.02
N PRO A 129 -7.48 7.47 30.32
CA PRO A 129 -8.93 7.22 30.38
C PRO A 129 -9.56 7.14 28.99
N LEU A 130 -9.10 6.20 28.15
CA LEU A 130 -9.53 6.07 26.76
C LEU A 130 -11.03 5.73 26.66
N VAL A 131 -11.51 4.78 27.47
CA VAL A 131 -12.94 4.38 27.47
C VAL A 131 -13.86 5.52 27.89
N ALA A 132 -13.44 6.31 28.89
CA ALA A 132 -14.19 7.50 29.30
C ALA A 132 -14.24 8.55 28.18
N ALA A 133 -13.13 8.73 27.45
CA ALA A 133 -13.05 9.64 26.31
C ALA A 133 -13.92 9.24 25.12
N LEU A 134 -14.26 7.96 24.96
CA LEU A 134 -15.21 7.48 23.95
C LEU A 134 -16.66 7.89 24.27
N GLY A 135 -16.98 8.24 25.52
CA GLY A 135 -18.36 8.48 25.97
C GLY A 135 -19.14 7.18 26.15
N LYS A 136 -20.46 7.28 26.37
CA LYS A 136 -21.31 6.15 26.77
C LYS A 136 -21.36 5.03 25.72
N ASP A 137 -21.62 5.39 24.46
CA ASP A 137 -21.87 4.43 23.37
C ASP A 137 -20.83 4.49 22.25
N GLY A 138 -19.83 5.39 22.38
CA GLY A 138 -18.79 5.58 21.37
C GLY A 138 -17.86 4.37 21.23
N ARG A 139 -17.37 4.15 20.01
CA ARG A 139 -16.41 3.09 19.67
C ARG A 139 -15.10 3.69 19.23
N LEU A 140 -14.01 2.97 19.45
CA LEU A 140 -12.70 3.31 18.96
C LEU A 140 -12.52 2.72 17.54
N ALA A 141 -12.40 3.57 16.53
CA ALA A 141 -12.08 3.12 15.18
C ALA A 141 -10.62 2.67 15.11
N THR A 142 -10.39 1.47 14.62
CA THR A 142 -9.06 0.96 14.29
C THR A 142 -9.19 -0.12 13.22
N ALA A 143 -8.14 -0.34 12.45
CA ALA A 143 -8.10 -1.50 11.59
C ALA A 143 -8.17 -2.80 12.41
N ASP A 144 -8.59 -3.92 11.80
CA ASP A 144 -8.77 -5.17 12.53
C ASP A 144 -7.48 -5.59 13.26
N PRO A 145 -7.50 -5.69 14.61
CA PRO A 145 -6.32 -5.96 15.42
C PRO A 145 -5.80 -7.39 15.31
N ASP A 146 -6.55 -8.29 14.72
CA ASP A 146 -6.15 -9.70 14.59
C ASP A 146 -5.33 -9.95 13.32
N SER A 147 -5.49 -9.09 12.30
CA SER A 147 -4.87 -9.33 10.98
C SER A 147 -4.20 -8.10 10.34
N VAL A 148 -4.77 -6.91 10.49
CA VAL A 148 -4.31 -5.71 9.78
C VAL A 148 -3.16 -5.03 10.52
N PRO A 149 -2.06 -4.63 9.85
CA PRO A 149 -0.90 -4.03 10.49
C PRO A 149 -1.22 -2.91 11.47
N ALA A 150 -1.96 -1.87 11.06
CA ALA A 150 -2.32 -0.75 11.92
C ALA A 150 -3.10 -1.18 13.18
N GLY A 151 -4.01 -2.14 13.03
CA GLY A 151 -4.77 -2.72 14.15
C GLY A 151 -3.88 -3.51 15.11
N ARG A 152 -2.93 -4.27 14.59
CA ARG A 152 -1.96 -5.04 15.40
C ARG A 152 -1.03 -4.11 16.19
N TYR A 153 -0.55 -3.03 15.58
CA TYR A 153 0.21 -2.00 16.29
C TYR A 153 -0.64 -1.31 17.36
N ALA A 154 -1.91 -0.98 17.05
CA ALA A 154 -2.85 -0.41 18.01
C ALA A 154 -3.07 -1.35 19.20
N ARG A 155 -3.31 -2.64 18.96
CA ARG A 155 -3.43 -3.65 20.02
C ARG A 155 -2.19 -3.72 20.88
N SER A 156 -1.01 -3.78 20.28
CA SER A 156 0.26 -3.80 21.03
C SER A 156 0.42 -2.58 21.91
N ALA A 157 0.18 -1.39 21.37
CA ALA A 157 0.29 -0.13 22.10
C ALA A 157 -0.70 -0.05 23.27
N LEU A 158 -1.97 -0.39 23.03
CA LEU A 158 -3.01 -0.36 24.05
C LEU A 158 -2.79 -1.41 25.15
N SER A 159 -2.26 -2.60 24.79
CA SER A 159 -1.87 -3.62 25.76
C SER A 159 -0.71 -3.17 26.63
N THR A 160 0.33 -2.61 26.03
CA THR A 160 1.49 -2.06 26.77
C THR A 160 1.08 -0.92 27.72
N LEU A 161 0.08 -0.12 27.32
CA LEU A 161 -0.46 0.98 28.14
C LEU A 161 -1.51 0.51 29.16
N GLY A 162 -1.86 -0.78 29.20
CA GLY A 162 -2.78 -1.36 30.17
C GLY A 162 -4.25 -1.00 29.97
N VAL A 163 -4.67 -0.60 28.75
CA VAL A 163 -6.06 -0.20 28.44
C VAL A 163 -6.76 -1.10 27.42
N TRP A 164 -6.07 -2.13 26.92
CA TRP A 164 -6.61 -3.00 25.87
C TRP A 164 -7.89 -3.73 26.29
N ASP A 165 -7.89 -4.36 27.46
CA ASP A 165 -9.02 -5.21 27.89
C ASP A 165 -10.31 -4.41 28.07
N GLU A 166 -10.18 -3.14 28.52
CA GLU A 166 -11.32 -2.25 28.68
C GLU A 166 -11.89 -1.74 27.35
N VAL A 167 -11.01 -1.48 26.36
CA VAL A 167 -11.41 -0.86 25.09
C VAL A 167 -11.72 -1.88 24.00
N SER A 168 -11.15 -3.09 24.05
CA SER A 168 -11.32 -4.10 23.01
C SER A 168 -12.79 -4.49 22.70
N PRO A 169 -13.74 -4.52 23.68
CA PRO A 169 -15.15 -4.74 23.37
C PRO A 169 -15.81 -3.56 22.65
N ARG A 170 -15.18 -2.41 22.65
CA ARG A 170 -15.68 -1.15 22.08
C ARG A 170 -14.99 -0.74 20.79
N LEU A 171 -14.38 -1.67 20.07
CA LEU A 171 -13.75 -1.39 18.78
C LEU A 171 -14.79 -1.28 17.65
N ALA A 172 -14.60 -0.31 16.78
CA ALA A 172 -15.13 -0.28 15.42
C ALA A 172 -14.01 -0.78 14.52
N ARG A 173 -14.01 -2.10 14.23
CA ARG A 173 -12.97 -2.76 13.43
C ARG A 173 -13.17 -2.44 11.96
N ALA A 174 -12.14 -1.92 11.32
CA ALA A 174 -12.12 -1.59 9.90
C ALA A 174 -11.28 -2.60 9.11
N GLU A 175 -11.63 -2.78 7.85
CA GLU A 175 -10.90 -3.68 6.94
C GLU A 175 -9.46 -3.22 6.64
N ASN A 176 -9.20 -1.91 6.70
CA ASN A 176 -7.87 -1.32 6.59
C ASN A 176 -7.81 0.03 7.34
N VAL A 177 -6.62 0.64 7.41
CA VAL A 177 -6.41 1.87 8.19
C VAL A 177 -7.14 3.09 7.61
N ARG A 178 -7.32 3.15 6.28
CA ARG A 178 -8.05 4.26 5.65
C ARG A 178 -9.55 4.20 5.92
N VAL A 179 -10.12 3.02 6.05
CA VAL A 179 -11.51 2.85 6.50
C VAL A 179 -11.64 3.24 7.97
N ALA A 180 -10.67 2.92 8.82
CA ALA A 180 -10.66 3.39 10.22
C ALA A 180 -10.61 4.93 10.31
N LEU A 181 -9.79 5.58 9.48
CA LEU A 181 -9.74 7.04 9.33
C LEU A 181 -11.12 7.61 8.95
N LEU A 182 -11.78 7.01 7.95
CA LEU A 182 -13.09 7.46 7.47
C LEU A 182 -14.18 7.37 8.54
N TYR A 183 -14.16 6.39 9.44
CA TYR A 183 -15.12 6.33 10.54
C TYR A 183 -15.04 7.57 11.45
N VAL A 184 -13.82 8.07 11.70
CA VAL A 184 -13.64 9.30 12.48
C VAL A 184 -13.97 10.53 11.65
N ALA A 185 -13.53 10.59 10.42
CA ALA A 185 -13.78 11.70 9.49
C ALA A 185 -15.28 11.97 9.27
N ARG A 186 -16.10 10.91 9.31
CA ARG A 186 -17.57 10.98 9.15
C ARG A 186 -18.34 11.11 10.46
N GLY A 187 -17.63 11.13 11.60
CA GLY A 187 -18.27 11.18 12.92
C GLY A 187 -18.93 9.86 13.36
N GLU A 188 -18.66 8.75 12.68
CA GLU A 188 -19.15 7.41 13.03
C GLU A 188 -18.42 6.84 14.26
N ALA A 189 -17.22 7.33 14.53
CA ALA A 189 -16.43 7.03 15.72
C ALA A 189 -15.86 8.33 16.31
N PRO A 190 -15.94 8.56 17.63
CA PRO A 190 -15.41 9.76 18.28
C PRO A 190 -13.88 9.81 18.25
N LEU A 191 -13.23 8.67 18.25
CA LEU A 191 -11.79 8.51 18.25
C LEU A 191 -11.37 7.36 17.31
N GLY A 192 -10.16 7.45 16.78
CA GLY A 192 -9.56 6.37 16.00
C GLY A 192 -8.05 6.28 16.19
N ILE A 193 -7.49 5.12 15.88
CA ILE A 193 -6.05 4.89 15.84
C ILE A 193 -5.65 4.58 14.40
N VAL A 194 -4.78 5.43 13.86
CA VAL A 194 -4.28 5.36 12.48
C VAL A 194 -2.79 5.71 12.45
N TYR A 195 -2.18 5.72 11.29
CA TYR A 195 -0.81 6.24 11.15
C TYR A 195 -0.80 7.76 11.07
N ALA A 196 0.32 8.37 11.44
CA ALA A 196 0.52 9.82 11.34
C ALA A 196 0.34 10.33 9.89
N THR A 197 0.79 9.55 8.91
CA THR A 197 0.64 9.84 7.48
C THR A 197 -0.82 9.88 7.04
N ASP A 198 -1.69 9.01 7.58
CA ASP A 198 -3.12 9.02 7.27
C ASP A 198 -3.79 10.28 7.81
N ALA A 199 -3.45 10.68 9.05
CA ALA A 199 -3.97 11.90 9.65
C ALA A 199 -3.46 13.18 8.96
N LEU A 200 -2.27 13.14 8.35
CA LEU A 200 -1.69 14.29 7.65
C LEU A 200 -2.45 14.65 6.38
N VAL A 201 -2.93 13.66 5.64
CA VAL A 201 -3.59 13.85 4.34
C VAL A 201 -5.07 14.17 4.44
N ASP A 202 -5.71 13.88 5.55
CA ASP A 202 -7.15 14.16 5.76
C ASP A 202 -7.35 15.32 6.75
N LYS A 203 -7.81 16.47 6.26
CA LYS A 203 -8.03 17.68 7.07
C LYS A 203 -9.32 17.66 7.87
N THR A 204 -10.17 16.65 7.71
CA THR A 204 -11.39 16.47 8.51
C THR A 204 -11.13 15.80 9.86
N VAL A 205 -9.92 15.34 10.07
CA VAL A 205 -9.45 14.81 11.36
C VAL A 205 -8.27 15.62 11.90
N ARG A 206 -8.00 15.46 13.19
CA ARG A 206 -6.80 15.99 13.84
C ARG A 206 -6.16 14.93 14.73
N VAL A 207 -4.87 15.03 14.90
CA VAL A 207 -4.14 14.25 15.90
C VAL A 207 -4.47 14.77 17.29
N VAL A 208 -4.90 13.87 18.17
CA VAL A 208 -5.11 14.11 19.60
C VAL A 208 -3.79 13.96 20.35
N ASP A 209 -3.11 12.83 20.14
CA ASP A 209 -1.77 12.55 20.68
C ASP A 209 -1.09 11.44 19.85
N THR A 210 0.23 11.29 20.02
CA THR A 210 1.05 10.26 19.37
C THR A 210 1.40 9.16 20.37
N PHE A 211 1.26 7.89 19.96
CA PHE A 211 1.67 6.76 20.79
C PHE A 211 3.20 6.75 20.95
N PRO A 212 3.70 6.57 22.19
CA PRO A 212 5.14 6.43 22.41
C PRO A 212 5.70 5.22 21.64
N ALA A 213 6.84 5.39 20.98
CA ALA A 213 7.44 4.37 20.13
C ALA A 213 7.77 3.05 20.85
N ASN A 214 7.98 3.09 22.16
CA ASN A 214 8.23 1.91 23.00
C ASN A 214 6.97 1.12 23.37
N THR A 215 5.78 1.55 22.93
CA THR A 215 4.49 0.86 23.23
C THR A 215 4.13 -0.19 22.19
N HIS A 216 4.81 -0.18 21.05
CA HIS A 216 4.57 -1.12 19.94
C HIS A 216 5.88 -1.41 19.19
N PRO A 217 5.97 -2.49 18.40
CA PRO A 217 7.11 -2.72 17.52
C PRO A 217 7.31 -1.55 16.53
N PRO A 218 8.53 -1.32 16.02
CA PRO A 218 8.77 -0.31 14.98
C PRO A 218 7.85 -0.52 13.78
N ILE A 219 7.24 0.58 13.31
CA ILE A 219 6.37 0.56 12.13
C ILE A 219 7.23 0.76 10.90
N VAL A 220 7.52 -0.33 10.19
CA VAL A 220 8.41 -0.34 9.03
C VAL A 220 7.66 -0.90 7.83
N TYR A 221 7.89 -0.29 6.69
CA TYR A 221 7.27 -0.67 5.41
C TYR A 221 8.30 -1.34 4.50
N PRO A 222 8.31 -2.67 4.43
CA PRO A 222 9.13 -3.39 3.46
C PRO A 222 8.46 -3.46 2.09
N VAL A 223 9.27 -3.39 1.03
CA VAL A 223 8.90 -3.68 -0.35
C VAL A 223 9.65 -4.91 -0.84
N ALA A 224 9.04 -5.69 -1.73
CA ALA A 224 9.70 -6.77 -2.45
C ALA A 224 9.04 -7.01 -3.81
N LEU A 225 9.78 -7.57 -4.76
CA LEU A 225 9.23 -8.18 -5.95
C LEU A 225 8.57 -9.52 -5.60
N THR A 226 7.41 -9.79 -6.19
CA THR A 226 6.79 -11.12 -6.08
C THR A 226 7.49 -12.14 -6.97
N LYS A 227 7.18 -13.42 -6.81
CA LYS A 227 7.69 -14.47 -7.70
C LYS A 227 7.17 -14.35 -9.14
N SER A 228 6.01 -13.72 -9.35
CA SER A 228 5.40 -13.49 -10.65
C SER A 228 5.83 -12.17 -11.30
N ALA A 229 6.72 -11.41 -10.68
CA ALA A 229 7.09 -10.07 -11.13
C ALA A 229 7.71 -10.09 -12.53
N GLN A 230 7.25 -9.16 -13.36
CA GLN A 230 7.84 -8.86 -14.67
C GLN A 230 9.20 -8.16 -14.50
N SER A 231 10.08 -8.28 -15.47
CA SER A 231 11.42 -7.68 -15.42
C SER A 231 11.41 -6.16 -15.22
N ALA A 232 10.41 -5.46 -15.78
CA ALA A 232 10.24 -4.02 -15.62
C ALA A 232 9.99 -3.56 -14.17
N ALA A 233 9.52 -4.46 -13.29
CA ALA A 233 9.20 -4.15 -11.89
C ALA A 233 10.43 -3.76 -11.05
N SER A 234 11.59 -4.32 -11.36
CA SER A 234 12.86 -3.99 -10.67
C SER A 234 13.22 -2.51 -10.80
N ALA A 235 13.04 -1.95 -11.99
CA ALA A 235 13.31 -0.53 -12.24
C ALA A 235 12.32 0.37 -11.47
N PHE A 236 11.06 -0.04 -11.37
CA PHE A 236 10.07 0.68 -10.56
C PHE A 236 10.39 0.63 -9.06
N VAL A 237 10.77 -0.54 -8.53
CA VAL A 237 11.20 -0.63 -7.12
C VAL A 237 12.43 0.24 -6.87
N ALA A 238 13.44 0.22 -7.76
CA ALA A 238 14.61 1.11 -7.65
C ALA A 238 14.22 2.60 -7.68
N TYR A 239 13.22 2.97 -8.47
CA TYR A 239 12.68 4.34 -8.48
C TYR A 239 12.01 4.71 -7.16
N LEU A 240 11.21 3.80 -6.57
CA LEU A 240 10.55 4.01 -5.27
C LEU A 240 11.55 4.17 -4.12
N THR A 241 12.67 3.46 -4.18
CA THR A 241 13.72 3.43 -3.13
C THR A 241 14.88 4.38 -3.42
N GLY A 242 14.80 5.13 -4.50
CA GLY A 242 15.77 6.16 -4.88
C GLY A 242 15.42 7.55 -4.32
N PRO A 243 16.22 8.57 -4.65
CA PRO A 243 16.06 9.93 -4.11
C PRO A 243 14.66 10.52 -4.31
N ARG A 244 14.05 10.27 -5.46
CA ARG A 244 12.68 10.77 -5.73
C ARG A 244 11.62 10.08 -4.87
N GLY A 245 11.77 8.78 -4.62
CA GLY A 245 10.91 8.06 -3.70
C GLY A 245 10.99 8.62 -2.29
N HIS A 246 12.22 8.78 -1.75
CA HIS A 246 12.45 9.36 -0.42
C HIS A 246 11.85 10.77 -0.28
N GLU A 247 12.04 11.64 -1.29
CA GLU A 247 11.45 12.99 -1.31
C GLU A 247 9.92 12.95 -1.19
N VAL A 248 9.26 12.11 -2.00
CA VAL A 248 7.81 12.02 -2.01
C VAL A 248 7.28 11.39 -0.72
N PHE A 249 7.89 10.31 -0.25
CA PHE A 249 7.49 9.71 1.02
C PHE A 249 7.61 10.70 2.18
N ALA A 250 8.71 11.45 2.27
CA ALA A 250 8.89 12.49 3.29
C ALA A 250 7.82 13.59 3.18
N LYS A 251 7.45 14.02 1.99
CA LYS A 251 6.35 14.97 1.72
C LYS A 251 5.02 14.49 2.33
N TYR A 252 4.76 13.17 2.29
CA TYR A 252 3.56 12.55 2.86
C TYR A 252 3.73 12.12 4.33
N GLY A 253 4.81 12.54 5.00
CA GLY A 253 5.02 12.37 6.43
C GLY A 253 5.63 11.03 6.85
N PHE A 254 6.05 10.20 5.89
CA PHE A 254 6.85 9.02 6.20
C PHE A 254 8.26 9.43 6.64
N THR A 255 8.87 8.60 7.49
CA THR A 255 10.24 8.80 7.97
C THR A 255 11.15 7.68 7.49
N GLU A 256 12.46 7.87 7.61
CA GLU A 256 13.43 6.81 7.36
C GLU A 256 13.28 5.71 8.42
N PRO A 257 13.41 4.40 8.04
CA PRO A 257 13.47 3.32 9.01
C PRO A 257 14.71 3.50 9.89
N SER A 258 14.56 3.28 11.20
CA SER A 258 15.74 3.19 12.08
C SER A 258 16.62 2.00 11.66
N PRO A 259 17.95 2.13 11.77
CA PRO A 259 18.89 1.06 11.45
C PRO A 259 18.64 -0.22 12.22
#